data_b18d66220a4bc8fcbbddc77cf76f10c0
#
_entry.id   b18d66220a4bc8fcbbddc77cf76f10c0
#
_cell.length_a   1.000
_cell.length_b   1.000
_cell.length_c   1.000
_cell.angle_alpha   90.00
_cell.angle_beta   90.00
_cell.angle_gamma   90.00
#
_symmetry.space_group_name_H-M   'P 1'
#
loop_
_entity.id
_entity.type
_entity.pdbx_description
1 polymer ?
#
loop_
_entity_poly.entity_id
_entity_poly.type
_entity_poly.pdbx_seq_one_letter_code
_entity_poly.pdbx_strand_id
1 'polypeptide(L)'
;VLSLLTACGDKTTPSDGDDQTVTDENGSDTDNNTDDTTDPYDAVRSYWSEDQLTQAWGPDQVVEHLFFHPIIAYPQWAFHDCNASQDQRYGLDDWMVTVDEYNKILQSVYDKGYVLVAMEDVWSEVTDESGTHMVRNTLMLPEGKKPLIISFDDVNYYPYMLDEGFTSKLVVGDDGEIWAQCTDPYTNETFLTKELDATPILDQFVYEHPDFSLNGAKAIFSLTGYQGILGYRTQDDRDIAADSPDRPAFDAYRASEIEAVKPVIERLKETGWTFGSHTWGHIRLDTKPLQTVINDTERWADEVGSLVGPTQILFYPHVGRPDGDD
;
A
#
# COMPACT_ATOMS: atom_id res chain seq x y z
N VAL A 1 -24.56 -20.16 22.93
CA VAL A 1 -24.47 -21.11 24.04
C VAL A 1 -23.11 -20.89 24.67
N LEU A 2 -23.14 -20.27 25.86
CA LEU A 2 -22.01 -20.00 26.74
C LEU A 2 -21.50 -21.31 27.35
N SER A 3 -20.20 -21.48 27.50
CA SER A 3 -19.65 -22.35 28.54
C SER A 3 -18.32 -21.75 29.04
N LEU A 4 -18.42 -21.18 30.25
CA LEU A 4 -17.31 -20.92 31.17
C LEU A 4 -16.74 -22.24 31.68
N LEU A 5 -15.43 -22.33 31.85
CA LEU A 5 -14.79 -23.23 32.81
C LEU A 5 -13.67 -22.50 33.55
N THR A 6 -13.96 -22.21 34.82
CA THR A 6 -13.07 -21.87 35.91
C THR A 6 -12.35 -23.11 36.45
N ALA A 7 -11.10 -23.01 36.79
CA ALA A 7 -10.47 -23.89 37.80
C ALA A 7 -9.41 -23.16 38.60
N CYS A 8 -9.62 -23.19 39.88
CA CYS A 8 -8.81 -22.69 40.98
C CYS A 8 -7.56 -23.51 41.27
N GLY A 9 -6.52 -22.83 41.80
CA GLY A 9 -5.94 -22.99 43.15
C GLY A 9 -4.72 -23.90 43.13
N ASP A 10 -3.62 -23.66 43.76
CA ASP A 10 -3.44 -23.38 45.18
C ASP A 10 -2.01 -22.86 45.50
N LYS A 11 -1.89 -22.15 46.59
CA LYS A 11 -0.72 -21.53 47.23
C LYS A 11 0.19 -22.55 47.90
N THR A 12 1.52 -22.26 47.96
CA THR A 12 2.30 -22.36 49.22
C THR A 12 3.62 -21.59 49.11
N THR A 13 3.87 -20.69 50.06
CA THR A 13 5.13 -20.16 50.58
C THR A 13 5.34 -20.71 51.98
N PRO A 14 6.40 -20.45 52.74
CA PRO A 14 7.76 -19.95 52.50
C PRO A 14 8.86 -20.73 53.28
N SER A 15 10.15 -20.40 53.19
CA SER A 15 11.02 -20.26 54.35
C SER A 15 12.42 -19.69 54.05
N ASP A 16 12.83 -18.89 54.98
CA ASP A 16 14.02 -18.06 55.22
C ASP A 16 15.38 -18.75 55.13
N GLY A 17 16.41 -17.91 54.92
CA GLY A 17 17.68 -18.12 55.58
C GLY A 17 18.94 -17.69 54.84
N ASP A 18 19.49 -16.56 55.33
CA ASP A 18 20.88 -16.15 55.56
C ASP A 18 21.79 -15.56 54.48
N ASP A 19 22.03 -14.34 54.74
CA ASP A 19 23.15 -13.40 54.64
C ASP A 19 24.57 -14.00 54.53
N GLN A 20 25.32 -13.54 53.47
CA GLN A 20 26.74 -13.20 53.59
C GLN A 20 27.21 -12.28 52.45
N THR A 21 27.61 -11.09 52.86
CA THR A 21 28.41 -10.10 52.14
C THR A 21 29.77 -10.64 51.71
N VAL A 22 30.19 -10.42 50.46
CA VAL A 22 31.62 -10.22 50.10
C VAL A 22 31.69 -9.20 48.95
N THR A 23 32.66 -8.32 49.14
CA THR A 23 33.02 -7.09 48.44
C THR A 23 33.54 -7.25 47.01
N ASP A 24 33.28 -6.22 46.22
CA ASP A 24 34.01 -5.58 45.13
C ASP A 24 35.03 -6.38 44.30
N GLU A 25 34.78 -6.47 43.00
CA GLU A 25 35.79 -6.06 42.00
C GLU A 25 35.15 -5.57 40.70
N ASN A 26 35.67 -4.46 40.21
CA ASN A 26 35.40 -3.72 38.99
C ASN A 26 35.53 -4.62 37.75
N GLY A 27 34.45 -4.77 37.02
CA GLY A 27 34.43 -5.28 35.64
C GLY A 27 33.52 -4.39 34.84
N SER A 28 34.09 -3.45 34.10
CA SER A 28 33.37 -2.65 33.09
C SER A 28 33.02 -3.56 31.91
N ASP A 29 31.89 -4.19 31.99
CA ASP A 29 31.23 -4.74 30.79
C ASP A 29 30.42 -3.61 30.14
N THR A 30 31.04 -3.01 29.15
CA THR A 30 30.31 -2.25 28.15
C THR A 30 29.46 -3.24 27.33
N ASP A 31 28.22 -3.43 27.77
CA ASP A 31 27.18 -4.00 26.93
C ASP A 31 26.97 -3.07 25.73
N ASN A 32 27.78 -3.27 24.70
CA ASN A 32 27.48 -2.83 23.36
C ASN A 32 26.40 -3.77 22.78
N ASN A 33 25.20 -3.68 23.31
CA ASN A 33 24.01 -4.15 22.61
C ASN A 33 23.59 -3.01 21.68
N THR A 34 24.34 -2.77 20.63
CA THR A 34 23.83 -2.09 19.43
C THR A 34 22.90 -3.10 18.77
N ASP A 35 21.63 -3.00 19.10
CA ASP A 35 20.55 -3.53 18.28
C ASP A 35 20.57 -2.69 16.99
N ASP A 36 21.49 -3.06 16.08
CA ASP A 36 21.70 -2.43 14.77
C ASP A 36 20.69 -3.03 13.78
N THR A 37 19.42 -2.90 14.10
CA THR A 37 18.33 -3.16 13.14
C THR A 37 18.14 -1.90 12.30
N THR A 38 19.10 -1.66 11.40
CA THR A 38 18.93 -0.65 10.36
C THR A 38 17.75 -1.04 9.49
N ASP A 39 16.78 -0.14 9.32
CA ASP A 39 15.62 -0.35 8.43
C ASP A 39 16.16 -0.69 7.02
N PRO A 40 15.78 -1.84 6.43
CA PRO A 40 16.26 -2.22 5.07
C PRO A 40 15.99 -1.13 4.03
N TYR A 41 14.97 -0.30 4.23
CA TYR A 41 14.67 0.82 3.33
C TYR A 41 15.74 1.93 3.36
N ASP A 42 16.49 2.09 4.44
CA ASP A 42 17.58 3.08 4.50
C ASP A 42 18.67 2.81 3.45
N ALA A 43 18.97 1.55 3.17
CA ALA A 43 19.90 1.16 2.11
C ALA A 43 19.37 1.49 0.72
N VAL A 44 18.07 1.35 0.49
CA VAL A 44 17.41 1.71 -0.77
C VAL A 44 17.43 3.22 -0.99
N ARG A 45 16.98 3.98 0.01
CA ARG A 45 16.87 5.45 -0.07
C ARG A 45 18.22 6.12 -0.30
N SER A 46 19.30 5.54 0.22
CA SER A 46 20.66 6.08 0.14
C SER A 46 21.55 5.42 -0.91
N TYR A 47 21.01 4.52 -1.73
CA TYR A 47 21.80 3.74 -2.69
C TYR A 47 22.50 4.61 -3.73
N TRP A 48 21.76 5.53 -4.36
CA TRP A 48 22.28 6.44 -5.36
C TRP A 48 22.76 7.73 -4.69
N SER A 49 24.05 8.07 -4.86
CA SER A 49 24.60 9.35 -4.46
C SER A 49 24.45 10.40 -5.57
N GLU A 50 24.43 11.68 -5.23
CA GLU A 50 24.23 12.76 -6.19
C GLU A 50 25.26 12.76 -7.35
N ASP A 51 26.51 12.36 -7.09
CA ASP A 51 27.57 12.29 -8.11
C ASP A 51 27.38 11.14 -9.11
N GLN A 52 26.54 10.17 -8.82
CA GLN A 52 26.14 9.08 -9.73
C GLN A 52 24.97 9.46 -10.64
N LEU A 53 24.25 10.53 -10.34
CA LEU A 53 23.11 11.02 -11.12
C LEU A 53 23.59 11.95 -12.25
N THR A 54 24.12 11.37 -13.32
CA THR A 54 24.80 12.11 -14.40
C THR A 54 24.00 12.24 -15.68
N GLN A 55 22.95 11.43 -15.86
CA GLN A 55 22.12 11.43 -17.07
C GLN A 55 20.88 12.31 -16.88
N ALA A 56 20.80 13.42 -17.61
CA ALA A 56 19.61 14.25 -17.62
C ALA A 56 18.50 13.62 -18.47
N TRP A 57 17.30 13.51 -17.88
CA TRP A 57 16.06 13.07 -18.53
C TRP A 57 15.11 14.26 -18.61
N GLY A 58 15.08 14.90 -19.79
CA GLY A 58 14.38 16.16 -19.99
C GLY A 58 12.86 16.06 -20.00
N PRO A 59 12.17 17.19 -19.91
CA PRO A 59 10.68 17.22 -19.83
C PRO A 59 9.99 16.68 -21.07
N ASP A 60 10.66 16.66 -22.23
CA ASP A 60 10.11 16.11 -23.48
C ASP A 60 10.32 14.59 -23.63
N GLN A 61 11.08 13.97 -22.72
CA GLN A 61 11.31 12.52 -22.72
C GLN A 61 10.22 11.78 -21.95
N VAL A 62 9.77 10.65 -22.48
CA VAL A 62 8.70 9.86 -21.87
C VAL A 62 9.21 9.23 -20.56
N VAL A 63 8.43 9.35 -19.50
CA VAL A 63 8.51 8.50 -18.31
C VAL A 63 7.47 7.41 -18.48
N GLU A 64 7.93 6.17 -18.49
CA GLU A 64 7.01 5.03 -18.64
C GLU A 64 6.19 4.88 -17.37
N HIS A 65 4.93 4.45 -17.54
CA HIS A 65 4.02 4.15 -16.45
C HIS A 65 3.39 2.78 -16.66
N LEU A 66 3.51 1.92 -15.65
CA LEU A 66 2.80 0.67 -15.57
C LEU A 66 1.78 0.75 -14.43
N PHE A 67 0.56 0.34 -14.70
CA PHE A 67 -0.45 0.22 -13.66
C PHE A 67 -0.86 -1.25 -13.48
N PHE A 68 -1.22 -1.58 -12.27
CA PHE A 68 -1.71 -2.88 -11.85
C PHE A 68 -2.97 -2.69 -10.99
N HIS A 69 -3.69 -3.76 -10.77
CA HIS A 69 -4.67 -3.92 -9.71
C HIS A 69 -4.11 -4.87 -8.64
N PRO A 70 -4.82 -5.20 -7.56
CA PRO A 70 -4.45 -6.31 -6.70
C PRO A 70 -4.17 -7.57 -7.52
N ILE A 71 -3.13 -8.32 -7.17
CA ILE A 71 -2.69 -9.48 -7.95
C ILE A 71 -3.33 -10.77 -7.45
N ILE A 72 -3.54 -11.72 -8.37
CA ILE A 72 -4.18 -13.01 -8.08
C ILE A 72 -3.18 -13.92 -7.37
N ALA A 73 -3.44 -14.20 -6.09
CA ALA A 73 -2.61 -15.08 -5.26
C ALA A 73 -2.82 -16.57 -5.57
N TYR A 74 -4.05 -16.99 -5.89
CA TYR A 74 -4.43 -18.37 -6.17
C TYR A 74 -5.06 -18.50 -7.56
N PRO A 75 -4.26 -18.53 -8.65
CA PRO A 75 -4.79 -18.55 -10.02
C PRO A 75 -5.68 -19.77 -10.32
N GLN A 76 -5.32 -20.96 -9.80
CA GLN A 76 -6.15 -22.15 -9.98
C GLN A 76 -7.54 -21.97 -9.36
N TRP A 77 -7.62 -21.35 -8.18
CA TRP A 77 -8.89 -21.03 -7.55
C TRP A 77 -9.66 -19.99 -8.36
N ALA A 78 -9.03 -18.86 -8.69
CA ALA A 78 -9.65 -17.74 -9.39
C ALA A 78 -10.27 -18.15 -10.73
N PHE A 79 -9.55 -18.92 -11.53
CA PHE A 79 -9.95 -19.25 -12.89
C PHE A 79 -10.73 -20.56 -13.04
N HIS A 80 -10.68 -21.47 -12.05
CA HIS A 80 -11.24 -22.80 -12.19
C HIS A 80 -12.12 -23.26 -11.03
N ASP A 81 -11.69 -23.08 -9.79
CA ASP A 81 -12.28 -23.78 -8.64
C ASP A 81 -13.31 -22.94 -7.88
N CYS A 82 -13.26 -21.59 -7.95
CA CYS A 82 -14.25 -20.71 -7.31
C CYS A 82 -15.58 -20.66 -8.10
N ASN A 83 -16.59 -20.07 -7.47
CA ASN A 83 -17.93 -19.91 -8.08
C ASN A 83 -18.06 -18.63 -8.94
N ALA A 84 -16.95 -18.04 -9.38
CA ALA A 84 -17.01 -16.88 -10.26
C ALA A 84 -17.74 -17.19 -11.58
N SER A 85 -18.50 -16.21 -12.08
CA SER A 85 -19.13 -16.32 -13.41
C SER A 85 -18.05 -16.31 -14.50
N GLN A 86 -18.42 -16.75 -15.70
CA GLN A 86 -17.50 -16.69 -16.85
C GLN A 86 -17.08 -15.24 -17.16
N ASP A 87 -18.02 -14.28 -17.06
CA ASP A 87 -17.73 -12.87 -17.31
C ASP A 87 -16.76 -12.30 -16.24
N GLN A 88 -16.87 -12.73 -14.98
CA GLN A 88 -15.93 -12.38 -13.93
C GLN A 88 -14.52 -12.91 -14.22
N ARG A 89 -14.42 -14.19 -14.61
CA ARG A 89 -13.12 -14.78 -15.01
C ARG A 89 -12.47 -14.08 -16.19
N TYR A 90 -13.27 -13.66 -17.18
CA TYR A 90 -12.76 -12.82 -18.27
C TYR A 90 -12.29 -11.45 -17.77
N GLY A 91 -13.01 -10.84 -16.83
CA GLY A 91 -12.57 -9.60 -16.22
C GLY A 91 -11.26 -9.74 -15.45
N LEU A 92 -11.06 -10.86 -14.72
CA LEU A 92 -9.78 -11.15 -14.05
C LEU A 92 -8.64 -11.33 -15.06
N ASP A 93 -8.87 -12.05 -16.16
CA ASP A 93 -7.88 -12.29 -17.22
C ASP A 93 -7.50 -10.99 -17.98
N ASP A 94 -8.47 -10.09 -18.19
CA ASP A 94 -8.27 -8.83 -18.90
C ASP A 94 -7.56 -7.75 -18.07
N TRP A 95 -7.77 -7.73 -16.74
CA TRP A 95 -7.38 -6.60 -15.89
C TRP A 95 -6.42 -6.92 -14.77
N MET A 96 -6.26 -8.18 -14.39
CA MET A 96 -5.43 -8.60 -13.28
C MET A 96 -4.24 -9.42 -13.76
N VAL A 97 -3.18 -9.43 -12.99
CA VAL A 97 -2.06 -10.34 -13.20
C VAL A 97 -1.94 -11.30 -12.01
N THR A 98 -1.37 -12.45 -12.25
CA THR A 98 -1.01 -13.41 -11.20
C THR A 98 0.29 -12.99 -10.51
N VAL A 99 0.56 -13.55 -9.32
CA VAL A 99 1.84 -13.39 -8.62
C VAL A 99 3.04 -13.75 -9.52
N ASP A 100 2.94 -14.84 -10.27
CA ASP A 100 4.02 -15.29 -11.17
C ASP A 100 4.27 -14.31 -12.33
N GLU A 101 3.23 -13.77 -12.92
CA GLU A 101 3.32 -12.74 -13.96
C GLU A 101 3.90 -11.44 -13.40
N TYR A 102 3.45 -11.00 -12.23
CA TYR A 102 3.95 -9.79 -11.59
C TYR A 102 5.45 -9.88 -11.32
N ASN A 103 5.93 -10.99 -10.74
CA ASN A 103 7.36 -11.22 -10.51
C ASN A 103 8.18 -11.19 -11.82
N LYS A 104 7.66 -11.80 -12.89
CA LYS A 104 8.30 -11.76 -14.21
C LYS A 104 8.33 -10.36 -14.81
N ILE A 105 7.29 -9.55 -14.60
CA ILE A 105 7.24 -8.16 -15.06
C ILE A 105 8.28 -7.34 -14.30
N LEU A 106 8.37 -7.44 -12.96
CA LEU A 106 9.38 -6.75 -12.16
C LEU A 106 10.79 -7.08 -12.63
N GLN A 107 11.11 -8.36 -12.79
CA GLN A 107 12.41 -8.79 -13.30
C GLN A 107 12.67 -8.25 -14.71
N SER A 108 11.67 -8.27 -15.59
CA SER A 108 11.81 -7.78 -16.97
C SER A 108 12.08 -6.27 -17.05
N VAL A 109 11.42 -5.45 -16.24
CA VAL A 109 11.68 -4.00 -16.24
C VAL A 109 13.03 -3.67 -15.61
N TYR A 110 13.43 -4.40 -14.57
CA TYR A 110 14.75 -4.29 -13.97
C TYR A 110 15.86 -4.63 -14.98
N ASP A 111 15.77 -5.77 -15.66
CA ASP A 111 16.75 -6.22 -16.68
C ASP A 111 16.85 -5.24 -17.87
N LYS A 112 15.79 -4.52 -18.17
CA LYS A 112 15.76 -3.47 -19.20
C LYS A 112 16.32 -2.13 -18.75
N GLY A 113 16.83 -2.04 -17.52
CA GLY A 113 17.49 -0.86 -16.96
C GLY A 113 16.49 0.23 -16.52
N TYR A 114 15.26 -0.12 -16.17
CA TYR A 114 14.36 0.83 -15.55
C TYR A 114 14.74 1.07 -14.09
N VAL A 115 14.41 2.26 -13.59
CA VAL A 115 14.52 2.68 -12.19
C VAL A 115 13.22 3.37 -11.77
N LEU A 116 12.71 3.01 -10.62
CA LEU A 116 11.52 3.64 -10.05
C LEU A 116 11.82 5.08 -9.67
N VAL A 117 10.91 5.98 -10.03
CA VAL A 117 10.96 7.41 -9.70
C VAL A 117 9.66 7.86 -9.05
N ALA A 118 9.73 8.80 -8.13
CA ALA A 118 8.53 9.40 -7.54
C ALA A 118 7.85 10.38 -8.53
N MET A 119 6.54 10.51 -8.45
CA MET A 119 5.79 11.47 -9.27
C MET A 119 6.22 12.91 -8.97
N GLU A 120 6.56 13.21 -7.73
CA GLU A 120 7.02 14.49 -7.24
C GLU A 120 8.39 14.89 -7.83
N ASP A 121 9.22 13.90 -8.22
CA ASP A 121 10.47 14.15 -8.94
C ASP A 121 10.20 14.51 -10.42
N VAL A 122 9.10 14.00 -10.98
CA VAL A 122 8.71 14.21 -12.38
C VAL A 122 7.96 15.50 -12.59
N TRP A 123 7.13 15.91 -11.63
CA TRP A 123 6.29 17.10 -11.70
C TRP A 123 6.39 17.94 -10.44
N SER A 124 6.43 19.27 -10.59
CA SER A 124 6.37 20.23 -9.50
C SER A 124 5.24 21.22 -9.70
N GLU A 125 4.57 21.59 -8.61
CA GLU A 125 3.66 22.73 -8.60
C GLU A 125 4.47 24.03 -8.56
N VAL A 126 4.17 24.95 -9.47
CA VAL A 126 4.79 26.26 -9.54
C VAL A 126 3.70 27.33 -9.52
N THR A 127 3.89 28.38 -8.73
CA THR A 127 3.04 29.56 -8.72
C THR A 127 3.82 30.76 -9.24
N ASP A 128 3.35 31.35 -10.34
CA ASP A 128 3.90 32.54 -10.95
C ASP A 128 2.80 33.56 -11.34
N GLU A 129 3.12 34.51 -12.21
CA GLU A 129 2.17 35.53 -12.69
C GLU A 129 0.98 34.95 -13.46
N SER A 130 1.11 33.74 -14.01
CA SER A 130 0.02 33.02 -14.71
C SER A 130 -0.88 32.22 -13.78
N GLY A 131 -0.54 32.12 -12.51
CA GLY A 131 -1.23 31.34 -11.49
C GLY A 131 -0.47 30.09 -11.08
N THR A 132 -1.18 29.17 -10.39
CA THR A 132 -0.61 27.89 -9.96
C THR A 132 -0.80 26.83 -11.05
N HIS A 133 0.29 26.17 -11.45
CA HIS A 133 0.27 25.12 -12.48
C HIS A 133 1.37 24.09 -12.27
N MET A 134 1.22 22.92 -12.89
CA MET A 134 2.23 21.86 -12.84
C MET A 134 3.27 22.03 -13.94
N VAL A 135 4.54 21.86 -13.57
CA VAL A 135 5.68 21.94 -14.49
C VAL A 135 6.41 20.61 -14.48
N ARG A 136 6.76 20.15 -15.68
CA ARG A 136 7.56 18.93 -15.86
C ARG A 136 9.03 19.22 -15.52
N ASN A 137 9.59 18.43 -14.60
CA ASN A 137 10.98 18.55 -14.18
C ASN A 137 11.94 17.84 -15.14
N THR A 138 13.22 18.22 -15.09
CA THR A 138 14.30 17.39 -15.61
C THR A 138 14.76 16.47 -14.49
N LEU A 139 14.63 15.15 -14.70
CA LEU A 139 15.17 14.17 -13.79
C LEU A 139 16.66 13.99 -14.00
N MET A 140 17.40 13.79 -12.92
CA MET A 140 18.78 13.34 -12.97
C MET A 140 18.82 11.86 -12.60
N LEU A 141 19.29 11.02 -13.52
CA LEU A 141 19.30 9.57 -13.41
C LEU A 141 20.72 9.02 -13.42
N PRO A 142 20.93 7.81 -12.88
CA PRO A 142 22.17 7.08 -13.11
C PRO A 142 22.34 6.76 -14.59
N GLU A 143 23.58 6.67 -15.05
CA GLU A 143 23.93 6.40 -16.44
C GLU A 143 23.27 5.10 -16.95
N GLY A 144 22.58 5.16 -18.08
CA GLY A 144 21.90 4.02 -18.71
C GLY A 144 20.57 3.62 -18.08
N LYS A 145 20.13 4.24 -16.99
CA LYS A 145 18.82 3.98 -16.40
C LYS A 145 17.72 4.77 -17.12
N LYS A 146 16.49 4.25 -17.06
CA LYS A 146 15.25 4.83 -17.62
C LYS A 146 14.21 4.97 -16.53
N PRO A 147 13.49 6.08 -16.43
CA PRO A 147 12.52 6.28 -15.35
C PRO A 147 11.25 5.46 -15.58
N LEU A 148 10.75 4.87 -14.51
CA LEU A 148 9.50 4.11 -14.45
C LEU A 148 8.67 4.57 -13.27
N ILE A 149 7.38 4.79 -13.48
CA ILE A 149 6.38 4.92 -12.44
C ILE A 149 5.54 3.65 -12.43
N ILE A 150 5.24 3.14 -11.24
CA ILE A 150 4.28 2.05 -11.03
C ILE A 150 3.12 2.59 -10.19
N SER A 151 1.89 2.22 -10.55
CA SER A 151 0.72 2.44 -9.71
C SER A 151 -0.11 1.17 -9.53
N PHE A 152 -0.89 1.15 -8.45
CA PHE A 152 -1.84 0.08 -8.14
C PHE A 152 -3.22 0.69 -7.95
N ASP A 153 -4.12 0.35 -8.86
CA ASP A 153 -5.50 0.81 -8.83
C ASP A 153 -6.35 -0.12 -7.95
N ASP A 154 -7.37 0.42 -7.29
CA ASP A 154 -8.37 -0.35 -6.55
C ASP A 154 -7.83 -1.25 -5.44
N VAL A 155 -6.80 -0.83 -4.70
CA VAL A 155 -6.24 -1.61 -3.58
C VAL A 155 -7.15 -1.50 -2.33
N ASN A 156 -8.36 -1.99 -2.50
CA ASN A 156 -9.41 -2.00 -1.48
C ASN A 156 -9.72 -3.43 -1.01
N TYR A 157 -9.26 -4.43 -1.75
CA TYR A 157 -9.55 -5.86 -1.52
C TYR A 157 -11.06 -6.06 -1.37
N TYR A 158 -11.77 -5.84 -2.47
CA TYR A 158 -13.24 -5.95 -2.51
C TYR A 158 -13.73 -7.35 -2.13
N PRO A 159 -14.95 -7.50 -1.61
CA PRO A 159 -15.46 -8.80 -1.20
C PRO A 159 -15.36 -9.89 -2.27
N TYR A 160 -15.59 -9.56 -3.55
CA TYR A 160 -15.45 -10.54 -4.63
C TYR A 160 -14.00 -11.05 -4.78
N MET A 161 -13.00 -10.18 -4.56
CA MET A 161 -11.58 -10.57 -4.61
C MET A 161 -11.25 -11.59 -3.52
N LEU A 162 -11.82 -11.42 -2.32
CA LEU A 162 -11.62 -12.36 -1.21
C LEU A 162 -12.14 -13.76 -1.55
N ASP A 163 -13.26 -13.83 -2.29
CA ASP A 163 -13.85 -15.09 -2.74
C ASP A 163 -13.11 -15.70 -3.95
N GLU A 164 -12.31 -14.90 -4.64
CA GLU A 164 -11.64 -15.26 -5.90
C GLU A 164 -10.12 -15.44 -5.78
N GLY A 165 -9.60 -15.62 -4.55
CA GLY A 165 -8.22 -16.05 -4.31
C GLY A 165 -7.18 -14.92 -4.33
N PHE A 166 -7.58 -13.73 -3.91
CA PHE A 166 -6.69 -12.61 -3.61
C PHE A 166 -6.33 -12.58 -2.11
N THR A 167 -5.35 -11.76 -1.76
CA THR A 167 -5.10 -11.36 -0.36
C THR A 167 -6.26 -10.48 0.16
N SER A 168 -6.31 -10.21 1.45
CA SER A 168 -7.46 -9.54 2.06
C SER A 168 -7.19 -8.14 2.60
N LYS A 169 -5.97 -7.88 3.04
CA LYS A 169 -5.51 -6.56 3.52
C LYS A 169 -4.00 -6.51 3.73
N LEU A 170 -3.47 -5.29 3.76
CA LEU A 170 -2.10 -5.03 4.20
C LEU A 170 -2.06 -4.85 5.72
N VAL A 171 -0.98 -5.31 6.35
CA VAL A 171 -0.73 -5.17 7.79
C VAL A 171 0.75 -4.85 8.04
N VAL A 172 1.07 -4.24 9.17
CA VAL A 172 2.45 -4.15 9.65
C VAL A 172 2.73 -5.41 10.46
N GLY A 173 3.75 -6.16 10.07
CA GLY A 173 4.21 -7.36 10.79
C GLY A 173 5.03 -7.05 12.03
N ASP A 174 5.38 -8.08 12.78
CA ASP A 174 6.20 -7.96 14.01
C ASP A 174 7.63 -7.45 13.71
N ASP A 175 8.09 -7.59 12.47
CA ASP A 175 9.36 -7.07 11.95
C ASP A 175 9.29 -5.59 11.53
N GLY A 176 8.13 -4.95 11.65
CA GLY A 176 7.89 -3.58 11.24
C GLY A 176 7.69 -3.39 9.72
N GLU A 177 7.72 -4.47 8.93
CA GLU A 177 7.54 -4.43 7.49
C GLU A 177 6.06 -4.62 7.08
N ILE A 178 5.75 -4.29 5.83
CA ILE A 178 4.42 -4.56 5.27
C ILE A 178 4.29 -6.04 4.89
N TRP A 179 3.23 -6.64 5.38
CA TRP A 179 2.78 -7.99 5.06
C TRP A 179 1.37 -7.92 4.47
N ALA A 180 0.99 -8.94 3.75
CA ALA A 180 -0.39 -9.14 3.34
C ALA A 180 -1.03 -10.26 4.17
N GLN A 181 -2.27 -10.05 4.60
CA GLN A 181 -3.09 -11.11 5.15
C GLN A 181 -3.75 -11.88 4.00
N CYS A 182 -3.63 -13.19 4.02
CA CYS A 182 -4.22 -14.08 3.03
C CYS A 182 -5.03 -15.18 3.71
N THR A 183 -6.12 -15.60 3.10
CA THR A 183 -6.86 -16.80 3.50
C THR A 183 -6.74 -17.81 2.36
N ASP A 184 -6.16 -18.98 2.66
CA ASP A 184 -6.08 -20.08 1.71
C ASP A 184 -7.48 -20.57 1.37
N PRO A 185 -7.91 -20.49 0.10
CA PRO A 185 -9.29 -20.82 -0.27
C PRO A 185 -9.61 -22.32 -0.20
N TYR A 186 -8.60 -23.20 -0.13
CA TYR A 186 -8.77 -24.63 -0.02
C TYR A 186 -8.86 -25.13 1.43
N THR A 187 -8.10 -24.49 2.34
CA THR A 187 -8.02 -24.90 3.75
C THR A 187 -8.79 -23.97 4.68
N ASN A 188 -9.12 -22.76 4.20
CA ASN A 188 -9.72 -21.67 4.99
C ASN A 188 -8.84 -21.22 6.16
N GLU A 189 -7.52 -21.44 6.07
CA GLU A 189 -6.53 -20.96 7.02
C GLU A 189 -6.11 -19.52 6.66
N THR A 190 -6.11 -18.64 7.66
CA THR A 190 -5.65 -17.25 7.47
C THR A 190 -4.22 -17.11 8.01
N PHE A 191 -3.35 -16.48 7.22
CA PHE A 191 -1.93 -16.30 7.54
C PHE A 191 -1.41 -14.98 6.97
N LEU A 192 -0.21 -14.59 7.40
CA LEU A 192 0.52 -13.45 6.83
C LEU A 192 1.56 -13.93 5.83
N THR A 193 1.76 -13.16 4.77
CA THR A 193 2.68 -13.49 3.68
C THR A 193 3.32 -12.24 3.08
N LYS A 194 4.55 -12.37 2.59
CA LYS A 194 5.21 -11.38 1.73
C LYS A 194 5.27 -11.81 0.26
N GLU A 195 4.73 -12.98 -0.08
CA GLU A 195 4.92 -13.61 -1.40
C GLU A 195 3.66 -13.59 -2.27
N LEU A 196 2.49 -13.23 -1.73
CA LEU A 196 1.21 -13.37 -2.42
C LEU A 196 0.50 -12.04 -2.72
N ASP A 197 1.17 -10.91 -2.49
CA ASP A 197 0.63 -9.57 -2.74
C ASP A 197 1.69 -8.67 -3.36
N ALA A 198 1.25 -7.81 -4.28
CA ALA A 198 2.13 -6.92 -5.03
C ALA A 198 2.94 -5.97 -4.14
N THR A 199 2.36 -5.51 -3.03
CA THR A 199 2.99 -4.54 -2.12
C THR A 199 4.22 -5.12 -1.44
N PRO A 200 4.13 -6.20 -0.63
CA PRO A 200 5.32 -6.78 -0.01
C PRO A 200 6.28 -7.42 -1.00
N ILE A 201 5.79 -7.91 -2.17
CA ILE A 201 6.68 -8.39 -3.24
C ILE A 201 7.54 -7.25 -3.78
N LEU A 202 6.98 -6.08 -4.06
CA LEU A 202 7.76 -4.93 -4.53
C LEU A 202 8.74 -4.44 -3.45
N ASP A 203 8.34 -4.45 -2.17
CA ASP A 203 9.22 -4.10 -1.06
C ASP A 203 10.44 -5.02 -1.03
N GLN A 204 10.24 -6.35 -1.08
CA GLN A 204 11.34 -7.31 -1.11
C GLN A 204 12.21 -7.15 -2.35
N PHE A 205 11.59 -6.97 -3.53
CA PHE A 205 12.32 -6.77 -4.78
C PHE A 205 13.24 -5.55 -4.73
N VAL A 206 12.75 -4.43 -4.19
CA VAL A 206 13.54 -3.19 -4.03
C VAL A 206 14.63 -3.36 -2.96
N TYR A 207 14.39 -4.12 -1.90
CA TYR A 207 15.43 -4.42 -0.90
C TYR A 207 16.55 -5.31 -1.46
N GLU A 208 16.21 -6.26 -2.32
CA GLU A 208 17.19 -7.11 -3.01
C GLU A 208 17.92 -6.38 -4.14
N HIS A 209 17.24 -5.38 -4.75
CA HIS A 209 17.74 -4.59 -5.88
C HIS A 209 17.63 -3.09 -5.57
N PRO A 210 18.41 -2.54 -4.62
CA PRO A 210 18.30 -1.13 -4.22
C PRO A 210 18.58 -0.15 -5.36
N ASP A 211 19.33 -0.58 -6.39
CA ASP A 211 19.57 0.19 -7.62
C ASP A 211 18.32 0.29 -8.54
N PHE A 212 17.23 -0.42 -8.23
CA PHE A 212 15.95 -0.32 -8.93
C PHE A 212 15.12 0.88 -8.48
N SER A 213 15.49 1.56 -7.39
CA SER A 213 14.77 2.70 -6.83
C SER A 213 15.65 3.96 -6.80
N LEU A 214 15.12 5.08 -7.26
CA LEU A 214 15.75 6.38 -7.12
C LEU A 214 15.23 7.03 -5.84
N ASN A 215 16.14 7.40 -4.92
CA ASN A 215 15.82 8.06 -3.65
C ASN A 215 14.77 7.33 -2.79
N GLY A 216 14.64 6.01 -2.95
CA GLY A 216 13.66 5.21 -2.23
C GLY A 216 12.26 5.18 -2.84
N ALA A 217 12.04 5.75 -4.03
CA ALA A 217 10.74 5.71 -4.69
C ALA A 217 10.28 4.27 -4.93
N LYS A 218 9.01 3.98 -4.64
CA LYS A 218 8.36 2.70 -4.94
C LYS A 218 7.21 2.89 -5.90
N ALA A 219 5.96 2.80 -5.45
CA ALA A 219 4.81 2.92 -6.32
C ALA A 219 3.72 3.81 -5.69
N ILE A 220 2.65 4.03 -6.44
CA ILE A 220 1.54 4.89 -6.07
C ILE A 220 0.29 4.02 -5.87
N PHE A 221 -0.35 4.10 -4.72
CA PHE A 221 -1.69 3.56 -4.55
C PHE A 221 -2.72 4.53 -5.11
N SER A 222 -3.41 4.12 -6.15
CA SER A 222 -4.53 4.82 -6.76
C SER A 222 -5.82 4.35 -6.10
N LEU A 223 -6.21 5.04 -5.00
CA LEU A 223 -7.27 4.57 -4.13
C LEU A 223 -8.64 5.14 -4.50
N THR A 224 -9.62 4.25 -4.60
CA THR A 224 -11.04 4.59 -4.47
C THR A 224 -11.43 4.69 -3.00
N GLY A 225 -12.65 5.15 -2.70
CA GLY A 225 -13.13 5.27 -1.31
C GLY A 225 -14.21 4.27 -0.95
N TYR A 226 -14.97 3.77 -1.95
CA TYR A 226 -16.02 2.81 -1.67
C TYR A 226 -15.45 1.47 -1.19
N GLN A 227 -16.09 0.90 -0.18
CA GLN A 227 -15.67 -0.29 0.55
C GLN A 227 -14.33 -0.16 1.31
N GLY A 228 -13.81 1.07 1.46
CA GLY A 228 -12.63 1.37 2.26
C GLY A 228 -11.33 1.32 1.48
N ILE A 229 -10.19 1.21 2.17
CA ILE A 229 -8.84 1.26 1.59
C ILE A 229 -7.93 0.18 2.20
N LEU A 230 -6.99 -0.34 1.42
CA LEU A 230 -5.95 -1.29 1.86
C LEU A 230 -6.49 -2.53 2.60
N GLY A 231 -7.77 -2.88 2.36
CA GLY A 231 -8.48 -3.99 3.01
C GLY A 231 -9.24 -3.62 4.29
N TYR A 232 -9.19 -2.37 4.72
CA TYR A 232 -9.90 -1.85 5.87
C TYR A 232 -11.19 -1.15 5.46
N ARG A 233 -12.30 -1.41 6.15
CA ARG A 233 -13.65 -0.93 5.79
C ARG A 233 -13.89 0.48 6.34
N THR A 234 -13.14 1.45 5.82
CA THR A 234 -13.14 2.85 6.29
C THR A 234 -14.27 3.72 5.69
N GLN A 235 -15.00 3.20 4.71
CA GLN A 235 -16.13 3.90 4.07
C GLN A 235 -17.19 4.33 5.09
N ASP A 236 -17.73 5.54 4.96
CA ASP A 236 -18.98 5.93 5.63
C ASP A 236 -20.18 5.42 4.82
N ASP A 237 -20.99 4.56 5.44
CA ASP A 237 -22.27 4.12 4.85
C ASP A 237 -23.34 5.19 5.09
N ARG A 238 -23.51 6.06 4.09
CA ARG A 238 -24.48 7.16 4.12
C ARG A 238 -25.95 6.68 3.96
N ASP A 239 -26.16 5.42 3.61
CA ASP A 239 -27.50 4.82 3.53
C ASP A 239 -28.01 4.43 4.91
N ILE A 240 -27.12 4.27 5.90
CA ILE A 240 -27.52 4.12 7.30
C ILE A 240 -27.87 5.49 7.87
N ALA A 241 -29.16 5.76 8.07
CA ALA A 241 -29.60 7.04 8.61
C ALA A 241 -28.98 7.34 9.99
N ALA A 242 -28.73 8.60 10.28
CA ALA A 242 -28.08 9.03 11.52
C ALA A 242 -28.84 8.64 12.79
N ASP A 243 -30.17 8.48 12.70
CA ASP A 243 -31.07 8.05 13.77
C ASP A 243 -31.37 6.54 13.75
N SER A 244 -30.76 5.79 12.83
CA SER A 244 -30.89 4.33 12.78
C SER A 244 -30.33 3.68 14.03
N PRO A 245 -30.99 2.65 14.59
CA PRO A 245 -30.47 1.89 15.72
C PRO A 245 -29.15 1.15 15.38
N ASP A 246 -28.85 0.94 14.11
CA ASP A 246 -27.63 0.26 13.63
C ASP A 246 -26.45 1.23 13.49
N ARG A 247 -26.70 2.54 13.41
CA ARG A 247 -25.68 3.56 13.20
C ARG A 247 -24.56 3.54 14.25
N PRO A 248 -24.82 3.46 15.57
CA PRO A 248 -23.76 3.44 16.57
C PRO A 248 -22.81 2.24 16.44
N ALA A 249 -23.33 1.05 16.08
CA ALA A 249 -22.51 -0.14 15.90
C ALA A 249 -21.63 -0.02 14.63
N PHE A 250 -22.21 0.50 13.55
CA PHE A 250 -21.48 0.78 12.31
C PHE A 250 -20.37 1.81 12.54
N ASP A 251 -20.65 2.93 13.20
CA ASP A 251 -19.67 3.99 13.48
C ASP A 251 -18.53 3.47 14.36
N ALA A 252 -18.82 2.64 15.35
CA ALA A 252 -17.80 2.04 16.21
C ALA A 252 -16.91 1.06 15.42
N TYR A 253 -17.48 0.22 14.55
CA TYR A 253 -16.74 -0.66 13.65
C TYR A 253 -15.86 0.15 12.68
N ARG A 254 -16.43 1.11 11.99
CA ARG A 254 -15.70 2.00 11.07
C ARG A 254 -14.54 2.71 11.78
N ALA A 255 -14.78 3.23 12.97
CA ALA A 255 -13.74 3.89 13.75
C ALA A 255 -12.57 2.93 14.08
N SER A 256 -12.86 1.66 14.41
CA SER A 256 -11.81 0.66 14.64
C SER A 256 -11.01 0.34 13.38
N GLU A 257 -11.63 0.27 12.21
CA GLU A 257 -10.95 0.05 10.93
C GLU A 257 -10.06 1.26 10.56
N ILE A 258 -10.53 2.48 10.82
CA ILE A 258 -9.76 3.72 10.63
C ILE A 258 -8.51 3.72 11.53
N GLU A 259 -8.63 3.38 12.81
CA GLU A 259 -7.46 3.31 13.70
C GLU A 259 -6.48 2.19 13.28
N ALA A 260 -7.01 1.06 12.83
CA ALA A 260 -6.19 -0.08 12.44
C ALA A 260 -5.40 0.14 11.13
N VAL A 261 -5.89 0.97 10.20
CA VAL A 261 -5.19 1.24 8.93
C VAL A 261 -4.08 2.28 9.08
N LYS A 262 -4.12 3.15 10.09
CA LYS A 262 -3.15 4.24 10.25
C LYS A 262 -1.69 3.78 10.26
N PRO A 263 -1.27 2.79 11.08
CA PRO A 263 0.11 2.34 11.08
C PRO A 263 0.56 1.76 9.73
N VAL A 264 -0.36 1.17 8.96
CA VAL A 264 -0.06 0.68 7.61
C VAL A 264 0.22 1.84 6.67
N ILE A 265 -0.63 2.89 6.68
CA ILE A 265 -0.43 4.09 5.87
C ILE A 265 0.88 4.80 6.25
N GLU A 266 1.18 4.92 7.53
CA GLU A 266 2.42 5.53 8.02
C GLU A 266 3.63 4.75 7.50
N ARG A 267 3.66 3.43 7.70
CA ARG A 267 4.77 2.59 7.24
C ARG A 267 4.96 2.64 5.72
N LEU A 268 3.89 2.59 4.94
CA LEU A 268 3.94 2.72 3.48
C LEU A 268 4.60 4.04 3.07
N LYS A 269 4.21 5.17 3.69
CA LYS A 269 4.82 6.49 3.42
C LYS A 269 6.30 6.54 3.80
N GLU A 270 6.65 6.01 4.96
CA GLU A 270 8.03 5.95 5.44
C GLU A 270 8.93 5.18 4.48
N THR A 271 8.38 4.22 3.76
CA THR A 271 9.11 3.32 2.86
C THR A 271 8.91 3.60 1.37
N GLY A 272 8.55 4.85 1.01
CA GLY A 272 8.59 5.34 -0.38
C GLY A 272 7.35 5.05 -1.21
N TRP A 273 6.25 4.62 -0.58
CA TRP A 273 4.95 4.54 -1.23
C TRP A 273 4.22 5.88 -1.16
N THR A 274 3.50 6.21 -2.22
CA THR A 274 2.67 7.42 -2.30
C THR A 274 1.21 7.08 -2.60
N PHE A 275 0.33 8.09 -2.49
CA PHE A 275 -1.11 7.89 -2.64
C PHE A 275 -1.68 8.90 -3.63
N GLY A 276 -2.56 8.40 -4.50
CA GLY A 276 -3.33 9.18 -5.45
C GLY A 276 -4.82 8.87 -5.36
N SER A 277 -5.64 9.75 -5.92
CA SER A 277 -7.07 9.54 -6.01
C SER A 277 -7.42 8.74 -7.26
N HIS A 278 -8.32 7.74 -7.10
CA HIS A 278 -8.98 7.04 -8.21
C HIS A 278 -10.47 7.35 -8.25
N THR A 279 -10.84 8.57 -7.82
CA THR A 279 -12.19 9.02 -7.45
C THR A 279 -12.76 8.22 -6.27
N TRP A 280 -13.76 8.73 -5.55
CA TRP A 280 -14.34 7.98 -4.44
C TRP A 280 -15.11 6.76 -4.93
N GLY A 281 -15.94 6.94 -5.94
CA GLY A 281 -16.88 5.95 -6.44
C GLY A 281 -16.46 5.28 -7.75
N HIS A 282 -15.17 5.32 -8.13
CA HIS A 282 -14.67 4.78 -9.41
C HIS A 282 -15.49 5.27 -10.60
N ILE A 283 -15.75 6.59 -10.67
CA ILE A 283 -16.64 7.19 -11.66
C ILE A 283 -15.88 7.62 -12.93
N ARG A 284 -16.55 7.54 -14.07
CA ARG A 284 -16.04 8.12 -15.34
C ARG A 284 -16.15 9.64 -15.30
N LEU A 285 -15.02 10.33 -15.33
CA LEU A 285 -14.99 11.80 -15.25
C LEU A 285 -15.43 12.46 -16.56
N ASP A 286 -15.24 11.79 -17.70
CA ASP A 286 -15.62 12.26 -19.04
C ASP A 286 -17.13 12.28 -19.33
N THR A 287 -17.92 11.52 -18.57
CA THR A 287 -19.36 11.35 -18.83
C THR A 287 -20.26 11.79 -17.69
N LYS A 288 -19.68 12.07 -16.52
CA LYS A 288 -20.47 12.47 -15.35
C LYS A 288 -20.67 13.98 -15.33
N PRO A 289 -21.86 14.48 -14.87
CA PRO A 289 -22.06 15.90 -14.62
C PRO A 289 -21.02 16.46 -13.64
N LEU A 290 -20.55 17.68 -13.88
CA LEU A 290 -19.55 18.35 -13.03
C LEU A 290 -19.88 18.28 -11.53
N GLN A 291 -21.15 18.51 -11.16
CA GLN A 291 -21.54 18.43 -9.75
C GLN A 291 -21.36 17.04 -9.15
N THR A 292 -21.53 15.98 -9.94
CA THR A 292 -21.23 14.59 -9.50
C THR A 292 -19.74 14.40 -9.26
N VAL A 293 -18.90 14.92 -10.16
CA VAL A 293 -17.44 14.89 -10.02
C VAL A 293 -16.99 15.64 -8.76
N ILE A 294 -17.52 16.86 -8.54
CA ILE A 294 -17.23 17.66 -7.34
C ILE A 294 -17.59 16.87 -6.07
N ASN A 295 -18.82 16.35 -5.99
CA ASN A 295 -19.28 15.62 -4.80
C ASN A 295 -18.46 14.36 -4.53
N ASP A 296 -18.03 13.67 -5.60
CA ASP A 296 -17.20 12.48 -5.49
C ASP A 296 -15.78 12.82 -5.01
N THR A 297 -15.19 13.89 -5.55
CA THR A 297 -13.88 14.39 -5.15
C THR A 297 -13.86 14.88 -3.70
N GLU A 298 -14.89 15.63 -3.29
CA GLU A 298 -15.05 16.07 -1.89
C GLU A 298 -15.17 14.86 -0.96
N ARG A 299 -15.94 13.86 -1.37
CA ARG A 299 -16.09 12.63 -0.58
C ARG A 299 -14.77 11.85 -0.48
N TRP A 300 -14.00 11.79 -1.56
CA TRP A 300 -12.66 11.17 -1.52
C TRP A 300 -11.75 11.91 -0.55
N ALA A 301 -11.73 13.25 -0.61
CA ALA A 301 -10.92 14.07 0.29
C ALA A 301 -11.29 13.85 1.77
N ASP A 302 -12.59 13.74 2.05
CA ASP A 302 -13.10 13.51 3.41
C ASP A 302 -12.82 12.12 3.94
N GLU A 303 -13.02 11.06 3.14
CA GLU A 303 -12.99 9.67 3.61
C GLU A 303 -11.65 8.98 3.37
N VAL A 304 -10.90 9.36 2.33
CA VAL A 304 -9.59 8.78 2.00
C VAL A 304 -8.47 9.79 2.25
N GLY A 305 -8.60 11.00 1.69
CA GLY A 305 -7.61 12.06 1.84
C GLY A 305 -7.33 12.43 3.30
N SER A 306 -8.33 12.37 4.17
CA SER A 306 -8.17 12.59 5.62
C SER A 306 -7.28 11.53 6.30
N LEU A 307 -7.12 10.35 5.70
CA LEU A 307 -6.29 9.25 6.20
C LEU A 307 -4.90 9.25 5.55
N VAL A 308 -4.87 9.31 4.22
CA VAL A 308 -3.61 9.22 3.47
C VAL A 308 -2.91 10.57 3.25
N GLY A 309 -3.58 11.69 3.60
CA GLY A 309 -3.10 13.05 3.33
C GLY A 309 -3.55 13.57 1.96
N PRO A 310 -3.33 14.88 1.71
CA PRO A 310 -3.68 15.50 0.43
C PRO A 310 -2.80 14.93 -0.70
N THR A 311 -3.36 14.86 -1.90
CA THR A 311 -2.65 14.47 -3.11
C THR A 311 -3.00 15.39 -4.27
N GLN A 312 -2.05 15.56 -5.19
CA GLN A 312 -2.24 16.22 -6.49
C GLN A 312 -2.31 15.19 -7.64
N ILE A 313 -2.32 13.88 -7.31
CA ILE A 313 -2.30 12.80 -8.29
C ILE A 313 -3.72 12.25 -8.42
N LEU A 314 -4.24 12.29 -9.65
CA LEU A 314 -5.54 11.73 -10.02
C LEU A 314 -5.36 10.71 -11.15
N PHE A 315 -5.84 9.51 -10.92
CA PHE A 315 -5.95 8.46 -11.92
C PHE A 315 -7.39 8.39 -12.44
N TYR A 316 -7.55 8.34 -13.77
CA TYR A 316 -8.86 8.35 -14.41
C TYR A 316 -9.47 6.93 -14.46
N PRO A 317 -10.54 6.64 -13.71
CA PRO A 317 -11.22 5.36 -13.82
C PRO A 317 -11.71 5.10 -15.25
N HIS A 318 -11.66 3.85 -15.68
CA HIS A 318 -12.12 3.42 -17.01
C HIS A 318 -11.48 4.20 -18.18
N VAL A 319 -10.28 4.76 -18.01
CA VAL A 319 -9.64 5.64 -19.00
C VAL A 319 -10.51 6.85 -19.38
N GLY A 320 -11.51 7.18 -18.53
CA GLY A 320 -12.49 8.24 -18.77
C GLY A 320 -11.92 9.63 -18.55
N ARG A 321 -11.00 10.07 -19.42
CA ARG A 321 -10.38 11.39 -19.37
C ARG A 321 -11.33 12.44 -19.97
N PRO A 322 -11.63 13.56 -19.26
CA PRO A 322 -12.34 14.70 -19.84
C PRO A 322 -11.57 15.27 -21.05
N ASP A 323 -12.28 15.66 -22.09
CA ASP A 323 -11.68 16.36 -23.20
C ASP A 323 -11.19 17.75 -22.73
N GLY A 324 -9.98 18.13 -23.13
CA GLY A 324 -9.22 19.24 -22.54
C GLY A 324 -9.71 20.65 -22.84
N ASP A 325 -10.94 20.83 -23.29
CA ASP A 325 -11.55 22.12 -23.62
C ASP A 325 -12.76 22.47 -22.70
N ASP A 326 -13.04 21.70 -21.63
CA ASP A 326 -14.16 21.95 -20.71
C ASP A 326 -13.72 22.54 -19.37
#